data_b08060f78e77bd358a4d8c619cb92d02
#
_entry.id   b08060f78e77bd358a4d8c619cb92d02
#
_cell.length_a   1.000
_cell.length_b   1.000
_cell.length_c   1.000
_cell.angle_alpha   90.00
_cell.angle_beta   90.00
_cell.angle_gamma   90.00
#
_symmetry.space_group_name_H-M   'P 1'
#
loop_
_entity.id
_entity.type
_entity.pdbx_description
1 polymer ?
#
loop_
_entity_poly.entity_id
_entity_poly.type
_entity_poly.pdbx_seq_one_letter_code
_entity_poly.pdbx_strand_id
1 'polypeptide(L)'
;MPQIIKSGGGFFSKGELLRINPNNNAIEVSNNEGRSWSPRCTNTSYGTFRDLLPVGREILAVTSRGLYVSSNAARSFSPRCVNSSYGDFINLQEDGNTLLANTTKGLYYSTNGGRSWVRR
;
A
#
# COMPACT_ATOMS: atom_id res chain seq x y z
N MET A 1 12.83 -4.10 -0.38
CA MET A 1 12.76 -2.72 0.10
C MET A 1 11.47 -2.08 -0.35
N PRO A 2 10.64 -1.58 0.56
CA PRO A 2 9.43 -0.88 0.14
C PRO A 2 9.76 0.36 -0.67
N GLN A 3 8.91 0.67 -1.63
CA GLN A 3 9.13 1.78 -2.52
C GLN A 3 8.72 3.11 -1.90
N ILE A 4 9.26 4.19 -2.42
CA ILE A 4 8.79 5.54 -2.14
C ILE A 4 7.73 5.86 -3.18
N ILE A 5 6.57 6.33 -2.75
CA ILE A 5 5.46 6.63 -3.65
C ILE A 5 4.99 8.06 -3.47
N LYS A 6 4.28 8.58 -4.47
CA LYS A 6 3.52 9.82 -4.33
C LYS A 6 2.18 9.51 -3.68
N SER A 7 1.61 10.48 -3.00
CA SER A 7 0.42 10.27 -2.18
C SER A 7 -0.87 10.08 -2.96
N GLY A 8 -0.81 9.81 -4.24
CA GLY A 8 -1.98 9.49 -5.04
C GLY A 8 -2.61 10.71 -5.68
N GLY A 9 -3.88 10.65 -5.95
CA GLY A 9 -4.58 11.62 -6.77
C GLY A 9 -4.36 13.07 -6.38
N GLY A 10 -4.25 13.91 -7.38
CA GLY A 10 -3.67 15.23 -7.31
C GLY A 10 -4.27 16.26 -6.39
N PHE A 11 -5.47 16.10 -5.86
CA PHE A 11 -5.94 17.17 -4.99
C PHE A 11 -5.74 16.92 -3.49
N PHE A 12 -5.15 15.81 -3.12
CA PHE A 12 -4.87 15.57 -1.71
C PHE A 12 -3.67 16.37 -1.25
N SER A 13 -2.56 16.25 -1.95
CA SER A 13 -1.32 16.91 -1.54
C SER A 13 -0.35 16.86 -2.69
N LYS A 14 -0.05 18.02 -3.24
CA LYS A 14 0.94 18.10 -4.31
C LYS A 14 2.32 17.82 -3.75
N GLY A 15 3.03 16.92 -4.41
CA GLY A 15 4.43 16.69 -4.09
C GLY A 15 4.70 15.93 -2.82
N GLU A 16 3.68 15.40 -2.16
CA GLU A 16 3.94 14.52 -1.01
C GLU A 16 4.50 13.20 -1.48
N LEU A 17 5.52 12.74 -0.76
CA LEU A 17 6.05 11.39 -0.92
C LEU A 17 5.74 10.59 0.33
N LEU A 18 5.47 9.31 0.14
CA LEU A 18 5.21 8.38 1.24
C LEU A 18 6.18 7.23 1.19
N ARG A 19 6.59 6.76 2.34
CA ARG A 19 7.44 5.58 2.45
C ARG A 19 7.09 4.80 3.72
N ILE A 20 7.46 3.53 3.73
CA ILE A 20 7.43 2.72 4.94
C ILE A 20 8.81 2.79 5.59
N ASN A 21 8.84 3.10 6.89
CA ASN A 21 10.07 2.99 7.67
C ASN A 21 10.05 1.63 8.37
N PRO A 22 10.89 0.67 7.94
CA PRO A 22 10.83 -0.67 8.50
C PRO A 22 11.34 -0.75 9.94
N ASN A 23 12.08 0.25 10.39
CA ASN A 23 12.61 0.25 11.75
C ASN A 23 11.52 0.45 12.80
N ASN A 24 10.47 1.20 12.47
CA ASN A 24 9.39 1.48 13.43
C ASN A 24 8.02 1.17 12.87
N ASN A 25 7.93 0.56 11.69
CA ASN A 25 6.67 0.19 11.04
C ASN A 25 5.75 1.39 10.85
N ALA A 26 6.29 2.54 10.54
CA ALA A 26 5.51 3.75 10.31
C ALA A 26 5.47 4.07 8.83
N ILE A 27 4.34 4.65 8.37
CA ILE A 27 4.31 5.32 7.08
C ILE A 27 4.70 6.75 7.33
N GLU A 28 5.69 7.23 6.59
CA GLU A 28 6.25 8.57 6.73
C GLU A 28 5.96 9.37 5.48
N VAL A 29 5.86 10.69 5.68
CA VAL A 29 5.57 11.63 4.60
C VAL A 29 6.70 12.65 4.50
N SER A 30 7.03 13.01 3.26
CA SER A 30 7.95 14.10 2.97
C SER A 30 7.24 15.13 2.10
N ASN A 31 7.36 16.42 2.47
CA ASN A 31 6.84 17.53 1.70
C ASN A 31 7.95 18.30 0.98
N ASN A 32 9.17 17.82 1.02
CA ASN A 32 10.33 18.52 0.47
C ASN A 32 11.21 17.60 -0.37
N GLU A 33 10.56 16.72 -1.14
CA GLU A 33 11.22 15.87 -2.10
C GLU A 33 12.12 14.81 -1.46
N GLY A 34 11.77 14.38 -0.25
CA GLY A 34 12.52 13.33 0.44
C GLY A 34 13.67 13.82 1.30
N ARG A 35 13.82 15.14 1.46
CA ARG A 35 14.90 15.69 2.28
C ARG A 35 14.66 15.44 3.75
N SER A 36 13.41 15.50 4.19
CA SER A 36 13.06 15.17 5.57
C SER A 36 11.72 14.44 5.58
N TRP A 37 11.51 13.64 6.62
CA TRP A 37 10.34 12.77 6.74
C TRP A 37 9.74 12.93 8.12
N SER A 38 8.41 12.86 8.18
CA SER A 38 7.69 12.88 9.45
C SER A 38 6.65 11.77 9.46
N PRO A 39 6.19 11.34 10.64
CA PRO A 39 5.20 10.26 10.72
C PRO A 39 3.87 10.67 10.09
N ARG A 40 3.28 9.78 9.32
CA ARG A 40 1.95 9.94 8.78
C ARG A 40 0.98 8.94 9.39
N CYS A 41 1.37 7.67 9.49
CA CYS A 41 0.54 6.62 10.05
C CYS A 41 1.41 5.70 10.88
N THR A 42 1.14 5.62 12.18
CA THR A 42 1.91 4.80 13.10
C THR A 42 1.06 3.73 13.78
N ASN A 43 -0.16 3.52 13.30
CA ASN A 43 -1.10 2.58 13.90
C ASN A 43 -0.69 1.13 13.59
N THR A 44 -0.43 0.35 14.63
CA THR A 44 0.01 -1.03 14.48
C THR A 44 -1.13 -2.02 14.27
N SER A 45 -2.38 -1.57 14.38
CA SER A 45 -3.52 -2.48 14.21
C SER A 45 -3.65 -3.02 12.80
N TYR A 46 -3.04 -2.38 11.82
CA TYR A 46 -3.04 -2.85 10.43
C TYR A 46 -2.04 -3.97 10.19
N GLY A 47 -1.17 -4.27 11.14
CA GLY A 47 -0.08 -5.21 10.97
C GLY A 47 1.20 -4.53 10.49
N THR A 48 2.16 -5.33 10.08
CA THR A 48 3.44 -4.81 9.58
C THR A 48 3.30 -4.43 8.12
N PHE A 49 3.59 -3.16 7.80
CA PHE A 49 3.54 -2.68 6.42
C PHE A 49 4.68 -3.28 5.61
N ARG A 50 4.35 -3.78 4.42
CA ARG A 50 5.33 -4.41 3.53
C ARG A 50 5.50 -3.67 2.22
N ASP A 51 4.42 -3.05 1.70
CA ASP A 51 4.48 -2.33 0.44
C ASP A 51 3.33 -1.34 0.35
N LEU A 52 3.51 -0.32 -0.48
CA LEU A 52 2.49 0.68 -0.77
C LEU A 52 2.38 0.84 -2.28
N LEU A 53 1.15 1.02 -2.77
CA LEU A 53 0.92 1.27 -4.19
C LEU A 53 -0.22 2.28 -4.35
N PRO A 54 0.03 3.43 -4.99
CA PRO A 54 -1.05 4.36 -5.30
C PRO A 54 -1.84 3.86 -6.51
N VAL A 55 -3.16 3.85 -6.40
CA VAL A 55 -4.05 3.44 -7.48
C VAL A 55 -5.16 4.49 -7.54
N GLY A 56 -5.08 5.41 -8.52
CA GLY A 56 -6.01 6.51 -8.59
C GLY A 56 -5.92 7.39 -7.35
N ARG A 57 -7.03 7.54 -6.65
CA ARG A 57 -7.09 8.33 -5.41
C ARG A 57 -6.88 7.49 -4.17
N GLU A 58 -6.70 6.20 -4.33
CA GLU A 58 -6.49 5.28 -3.22
C GLU A 58 -5.03 4.90 -3.11
N ILE A 59 -4.64 4.55 -1.90
CA ILE A 59 -3.34 3.94 -1.65
C ILE A 59 -3.59 2.57 -1.06
N LEU A 60 -3.06 1.56 -1.73
CA LEU A 60 -3.13 0.19 -1.23
C LEU A 60 -1.89 -0.10 -0.40
N ALA A 61 -2.10 -0.77 0.72
CA ALA A 61 -1.01 -1.17 1.60
C ALA A 61 -1.03 -2.66 1.80
N VAL A 62 0.09 -3.29 1.54
CA VAL A 62 0.30 -4.70 1.86
C VAL A 62 0.81 -4.77 3.29
N THR A 63 0.14 -5.54 4.12
CA THR A 63 0.55 -5.73 5.50
C THR A 63 0.57 -7.21 5.87
N SER A 64 1.12 -7.50 7.04
CA SER A 64 1.12 -8.87 7.56
C SER A 64 -0.30 -9.39 7.85
N ARG A 65 -1.30 -8.51 7.87
CA ARG A 65 -2.70 -8.90 8.09
C ARG A 65 -3.52 -8.94 6.80
N GLY A 66 -2.94 -8.57 5.66
CA GLY A 66 -3.61 -8.58 4.38
C GLY A 66 -3.47 -7.27 3.65
N LEU A 67 -4.39 -7.02 2.73
CA LEU A 67 -4.38 -5.83 1.89
C LEU A 67 -5.35 -4.80 2.47
N TYR A 68 -4.84 -3.60 2.68
CA TYR A 68 -5.61 -2.48 3.21
C TYR A 68 -5.64 -1.34 2.20
N VAL A 69 -6.59 -0.44 2.36
CA VAL A 69 -6.76 0.70 1.46
C VAL A 69 -6.95 1.97 2.25
N SER A 70 -6.35 3.05 1.76
CA SER A 70 -6.53 4.40 2.28
C SER A 70 -7.12 5.29 1.21
N SER A 71 -8.12 6.09 1.56
CA SER A 71 -8.66 7.14 0.70
C SER A 71 -8.34 8.53 1.22
N ASN A 72 -7.45 8.64 2.21
CA ASN A 72 -7.10 9.93 2.83
C ASN A 72 -5.60 10.13 2.92
N ALA A 73 -4.89 9.72 1.87
CA ALA A 73 -3.45 9.91 1.74
C ALA A 73 -2.64 9.19 2.81
N ALA A 74 -3.07 7.99 3.15
CA ALA A 74 -2.40 7.09 4.11
C ALA A 74 -2.51 7.54 5.57
N ARG A 75 -3.44 8.43 5.89
CA ARG A 75 -3.67 8.80 7.28
C ARG A 75 -4.35 7.69 8.06
N SER A 76 -5.24 6.96 7.41
CA SER A 76 -5.89 5.78 7.99
C SER A 76 -6.21 4.79 6.88
N PHE A 77 -6.42 3.54 7.27
CA PHE A 77 -6.66 2.45 6.34
C PHE A 77 -7.85 1.64 6.78
N SER A 78 -8.48 0.97 5.81
CA SER A 78 -9.51 -0.02 6.09
C SER A 78 -9.20 -1.30 5.32
N PRO A 79 -9.73 -2.45 5.75
CA PRO A 79 -9.45 -3.71 5.06
C PRO A 79 -9.99 -3.68 3.63
N ARG A 80 -9.17 -4.13 2.68
CA ARG A 80 -9.60 -4.33 1.30
C ARG A 80 -9.73 -5.81 0.97
N CYS A 81 -8.74 -6.60 1.34
CA CYS A 81 -8.76 -8.04 1.13
C CYS A 81 -7.89 -8.70 2.19
N VAL A 82 -8.53 -9.35 3.17
CA VAL A 82 -7.81 -10.00 4.27
C VAL A 82 -8.00 -11.52 4.22
N ASN A 83 -8.32 -12.04 3.04
CA ASN A 83 -8.55 -13.46 2.83
C ASN A 83 -7.20 -14.20 2.74
N SER A 84 -6.97 -15.09 3.69
CA SER A 84 -5.70 -15.81 3.78
C SER A 84 -5.56 -16.92 2.73
N SER A 85 -6.61 -17.22 1.97
CA SER A 85 -6.53 -18.27 0.95
C SER A 85 -5.56 -17.94 -0.18
N TYR A 86 -5.23 -16.65 -0.37
CA TYR A 86 -4.25 -16.22 -1.35
C TYR A 86 -2.81 -16.30 -0.82
N GLY A 87 -2.65 -16.64 0.44
CA GLY A 87 -1.36 -16.57 1.12
C GLY A 87 -1.11 -15.16 1.64
N ASP A 88 0.11 -14.91 2.08
CA ASP A 88 0.52 -13.58 2.56
C ASP A 88 0.93 -12.73 1.36
N PHE A 89 0.34 -11.54 1.24
CA PHE A 89 0.77 -10.59 0.22
C PHE A 89 2.18 -10.08 0.56
N ILE A 90 3.01 -9.98 -0.48
CA ILE A 90 4.39 -9.51 -0.34
C ILE A 90 4.53 -8.13 -0.94
N ASN A 91 4.10 -7.96 -2.18
CA ASN A 91 4.15 -6.67 -2.86
C ASN A 91 3.07 -6.58 -3.92
N LEU A 92 2.87 -5.38 -4.42
CA LEU A 92 1.88 -5.08 -5.46
C LEU A 92 2.55 -4.38 -6.62
N GLN A 93 1.94 -4.55 -7.78
CA GLN A 93 2.37 -3.91 -9.01
C GLN A 93 1.14 -3.56 -9.83
N GLU A 94 1.17 -2.43 -10.52
CA GLU A 94 0.09 -2.02 -11.38
C GLU A 94 0.46 -2.35 -12.84
N ASP A 95 -0.49 -2.96 -13.57
CA ASP A 95 -0.29 -3.32 -14.97
C ASP A 95 -1.56 -2.93 -15.73
N GLY A 96 -1.59 -1.70 -16.23
CA GLY A 96 -2.79 -1.16 -16.85
C GLY A 96 -3.94 -1.08 -15.85
N ASN A 97 -5.05 -1.72 -16.17
CA ASN A 97 -6.22 -1.77 -15.28
C ASN A 97 -6.19 -2.95 -14.31
N THR A 98 -5.08 -3.70 -14.31
CA THR A 98 -4.95 -4.92 -13.52
C THR A 98 -3.90 -4.68 -12.44
N LEU A 99 -4.14 -5.26 -11.26
CA LEU A 99 -3.14 -5.30 -10.21
C LEU A 99 -2.50 -6.67 -10.17
N LEU A 100 -1.21 -6.71 -9.92
CA LEU A 100 -0.46 -7.95 -9.72
C LEU A 100 0.02 -7.98 -8.27
N ALA A 101 -0.04 -9.16 -7.68
CA ALA A 101 0.44 -9.34 -6.31
C ALA A 101 1.33 -10.57 -6.25
N ASN A 102 2.52 -10.40 -5.69
CA ASN A 102 3.31 -11.54 -5.27
C ASN A 102 2.85 -11.94 -3.87
N THR A 103 2.58 -13.22 -3.70
CA THR A 103 2.18 -13.77 -2.41
C THR A 103 3.01 -15.00 -2.10
N THR A 104 2.91 -15.49 -0.88
CA THR A 104 3.60 -16.72 -0.49
C THR A 104 3.08 -17.95 -1.23
N LYS A 105 1.93 -17.85 -1.91
CA LYS A 105 1.38 -18.94 -2.72
C LYS A 105 1.55 -18.73 -4.22
N GLY A 106 2.22 -17.67 -4.62
CA GLY A 106 2.52 -17.40 -6.02
C GLY A 106 2.03 -16.05 -6.48
N LEU A 107 1.91 -15.88 -7.78
CA LEU A 107 1.51 -14.63 -8.42
C LEU A 107 0.00 -14.63 -8.64
N TYR A 108 -0.65 -13.56 -8.24
CA TYR A 108 -2.09 -13.37 -8.40
C TYR A 108 -2.34 -12.06 -9.13
N TYR A 109 -3.52 -11.94 -9.75
CA TYR A 109 -3.95 -10.69 -10.35
C TYR A 109 -5.37 -10.36 -9.93
N SER A 110 -5.69 -9.06 -9.97
CA SER A 110 -7.01 -8.55 -9.63
C SER A 110 -7.46 -7.55 -10.68
N THR A 111 -8.73 -7.66 -11.08
CA THR A 111 -9.35 -6.71 -12.01
C THR A 111 -10.40 -5.84 -11.32
N ASN A 112 -10.51 -5.92 -10.01
CA ASN A 112 -11.52 -5.18 -9.25
C ASN A 112 -10.92 -4.37 -8.10
N GLY A 113 -9.72 -3.83 -8.32
CA GLY A 113 -9.08 -2.94 -7.35
C GLY A 113 -8.50 -3.64 -6.13
N GLY A 114 -8.23 -4.94 -6.25
CA GLY A 114 -7.64 -5.70 -5.16
C GLY A 114 -8.66 -6.35 -4.23
N ARG A 115 -9.94 -6.31 -4.57
CA ARG A 115 -10.98 -6.90 -3.73
C ARG A 115 -10.99 -8.41 -3.79
N SER A 116 -10.71 -8.96 -4.95
CA SER A 116 -10.54 -10.40 -5.11
C SER A 116 -9.43 -10.68 -6.11
N TRP A 117 -8.87 -11.86 -6.07
CA TRP A 117 -7.67 -12.20 -6.81
C TRP A 117 -7.80 -13.56 -7.47
N VAL A 118 -7.13 -13.72 -8.59
CA VAL A 118 -7.11 -14.97 -9.36
C VAL A 118 -5.64 -15.35 -9.54
N ARG A 119 -5.36 -16.63 -9.41
CA ARG A 119 -4.02 -17.15 -9.60
C ARG A 119 -3.57 -16.96 -11.04
N ARG A 120 -2.37 -16.47 -11.21
CA ARG A 120 -1.83 -16.22 -12.54
C ARG A 120 -0.91 -17.33 -13.05
#